data_6a623a0418bc57c79e1fa579887f6625
#
_entry.id   6a623a0418bc57c79e1fa579887f6625
#
_cell.length_a   1.000
_cell.length_b   1.000
_cell.length_c   1.000
_cell.angle_alpha   90.00
_cell.angle_beta   90.00
_cell.angle_gamma   90.00
#
_symmetry.space_group_name_H-M   'P 1'
#
loop_
_entity.id
_entity.type
_entity.pdbx_description
1 polymer ?
#
loop_
_entity_poly.entity_id
_entity_poly.type
_entity_poly.pdbx_seq_one_letter_code
_entity_poly.pdbx_strand_id
1 'polypeptide(L)'
;MRVLIVDDSTYIRSSLRSLLEANGYEIVGEAKNGESAIDLALELKPDVITLDNILPDMTGLDVLKTINTDDFTSKVIMISAVGQQSAIVDAKSNGAKHYLVKPFDNSELIAILKELDEEI
;
A
#
# COMPACT_ATOMS: atom_id res chain seq x y z
N MET A 1 -8.72 -11.14 0.95
CA MET A 1 -8.48 -9.83 1.60
C MET A 1 -8.97 -8.70 0.70
N ARG A 2 -9.41 -7.64 1.33
CA ARG A 2 -9.84 -6.40 0.68
C ARG A 2 -8.64 -5.46 0.59
N VAL A 3 -8.32 -4.98 -0.61
CA VAL A 3 -7.11 -4.20 -0.87
C VAL A 3 -7.45 -2.83 -1.45
N LEU A 4 -6.81 -1.80 -0.92
CA LEU A 4 -6.80 -0.43 -1.46
C LEU A 4 -5.45 -0.21 -2.15
N ILE A 5 -5.48 0.22 -3.41
CA ILE A 5 -4.27 0.51 -4.19
C ILE A 5 -4.08 2.02 -4.28
N VAL A 6 -2.91 2.50 -3.85
CA VAL A 6 -2.55 3.93 -3.87
C VAL A 6 -1.30 4.15 -4.72
N ASP A 7 -1.46 4.77 -5.87
CA ASP A 7 -0.39 5.12 -6.80
C ASP A 7 -0.93 6.19 -7.77
N ASP A 8 -0.13 7.18 -8.12
CA ASP A 8 -0.57 8.24 -9.03
C ASP A 8 -0.63 7.80 -10.50
N SER A 9 0.03 6.70 -10.84
CA SER A 9 0.05 6.14 -12.19
C SER A 9 -1.16 5.26 -12.46
N THR A 10 -1.98 5.63 -13.43
CA THR A 10 -3.10 4.81 -13.88
C THR A 10 -2.63 3.44 -14.36
N TYR A 11 -1.49 3.41 -15.07
CA TYR A 11 -0.90 2.16 -15.56
C TYR A 11 -0.52 1.22 -14.40
N ILE A 12 0.16 1.74 -13.40
CA ILE A 12 0.57 0.95 -12.23
C ILE A 12 -0.64 0.42 -11.46
N ARG A 13 -1.65 1.28 -11.22
CA ARG A 13 -2.88 0.84 -10.52
C ARG A 13 -3.59 -0.26 -11.30
N SER A 14 -3.72 -0.11 -12.62
CA SER A 14 -4.35 -1.11 -13.47
C SER A 14 -3.59 -2.44 -13.45
N SER A 15 -2.27 -2.37 -13.52
CA SER A 15 -1.39 -3.53 -13.48
C SER A 15 -1.49 -4.28 -12.15
N LEU A 16 -1.47 -3.55 -11.03
CA LEU A 16 -1.63 -4.12 -9.70
C LEU A 16 -3.02 -4.73 -9.51
N ARG A 17 -4.06 -4.04 -9.96
CA ARG A 17 -5.42 -4.55 -9.89
C ARG A 17 -5.53 -5.91 -10.60
N SER A 18 -5.04 -5.98 -11.83
CA SER A 18 -5.10 -7.23 -12.61
C SER A 18 -4.36 -8.37 -11.93
N LEU A 19 -3.17 -8.08 -11.40
CA LEU A 19 -2.37 -9.08 -10.68
C LEU A 19 -3.10 -9.58 -9.43
N LEU A 20 -3.61 -8.68 -8.63
CA LEU A 20 -4.22 -9.02 -7.34
C LEU A 20 -5.57 -9.72 -7.53
N GLU A 21 -6.39 -9.27 -8.47
CA GLU A 21 -7.65 -9.93 -8.78
C GLU A 21 -7.42 -11.34 -9.33
N ALA A 22 -6.39 -11.54 -10.16
CA ALA A 22 -6.03 -12.86 -10.67
C ALA A 22 -5.61 -13.82 -9.54
N ASN A 23 -5.18 -13.30 -8.41
CA ASN A 23 -4.78 -14.09 -7.24
C ASN A 23 -5.86 -14.16 -6.15
N GLY A 24 -7.08 -13.74 -6.46
CA GLY A 24 -8.23 -13.90 -5.57
C GLY A 24 -8.45 -12.77 -4.56
N TYR A 25 -7.74 -11.66 -4.70
CA TYR A 25 -7.92 -10.51 -3.81
C TYR A 25 -8.97 -9.55 -4.36
N GLU A 26 -9.74 -8.95 -3.48
CA GLU A 26 -10.78 -7.97 -3.84
C GLU A 26 -10.20 -6.56 -3.76
N ILE A 27 -10.24 -5.82 -4.86
CA ILE A 27 -9.81 -4.42 -4.89
C ILE A 27 -11.02 -3.55 -4.54
N VAL A 28 -10.99 -2.96 -3.35
CA VAL A 28 -12.11 -2.16 -2.84
C VAL A 28 -12.02 -0.69 -3.23
N GLY A 29 -10.87 -0.24 -3.69
CA GLY A 29 -10.70 1.13 -4.15
C GLY A 29 -9.32 1.38 -4.72
N GLU A 30 -9.19 2.51 -5.41
CA GLU A 30 -7.93 3.03 -5.94
C GLU A 30 -7.85 4.51 -5.62
N ALA A 31 -6.66 4.97 -5.20
CA ALA A 31 -6.40 6.37 -4.94
C ALA A 31 -5.20 6.83 -5.75
N LYS A 32 -5.27 8.03 -6.31
CA LYS A 32 -4.21 8.60 -7.14
C LYS A 32 -3.40 9.69 -6.43
N ASN A 33 -3.79 10.04 -5.21
CA ASN A 33 -3.10 11.06 -4.40
C ASN A 33 -3.27 10.76 -2.92
N GLY A 34 -2.57 11.50 -2.09
CA GLY A 34 -2.57 11.27 -0.65
C GLY A 34 -3.89 11.60 0.03
N GLU A 35 -4.54 12.69 -0.38
CA GLU A 35 -5.83 13.09 0.20
C GLU A 35 -6.89 12.01 -0.01
N SER A 36 -7.05 11.53 -1.24
CA SER A 36 -8.01 10.46 -1.54
C SER A 36 -7.62 9.15 -0.87
N ALA A 37 -6.33 8.87 -0.74
CA ALA A 37 -5.84 7.68 -0.04
C ALA A 37 -6.26 7.68 1.43
N ILE A 38 -6.09 8.81 2.11
CA ILE A 38 -6.49 8.97 3.51
C ILE A 38 -7.99 8.77 3.65
N ASP A 39 -8.78 9.46 2.82
CA ASP A 39 -10.24 9.38 2.86
C ASP A 39 -10.73 7.94 2.65
N LEU A 40 -10.21 7.27 1.63
CA LEU A 40 -10.61 5.89 1.31
C LEU A 40 -10.14 4.89 2.36
N ALA A 41 -8.94 5.08 2.91
CA ALA A 41 -8.45 4.20 3.97
C ALA A 41 -9.35 4.24 5.21
N LEU A 42 -9.79 5.43 5.60
CA LEU A 42 -10.65 5.63 6.75
C LEU A 42 -12.09 5.14 6.49
N GLU A 43 -12.59 5.37 5.26
CA GLU A 43 -13.95 4.99 4.87
C GLU A 43 -14.10 3.49 4.66
N LEU A 44 -13.20 2.89 3.87
CA LEU A 44 -13.31 1.50 3.42
C LEU A 44 -12.76 0.49 4.43
N LYS A 45 -11.84 0.93 5.28
CA LYS A 45 -11.16 0.05 6.24
C LYS A 45 -10.65 -1.23 5.57
N PRO A 46 -9.78 -1.12 4.53
CA PRO A 46 -9.30 -2.30 3.83
C PRO A 46 -8.43 -3.16 4.74
N ASP A 47 -8.25 -4.42 4.38
CA ASP A 47 -7.32 -5.30 5.09
C ASP A 47 -5.87 -4.90 4.81
N VAL A 48 -5.59 -4.54 3.57
CA VAL A 48 -4.25 -4.18 3.09
C VAL A 48 -4.32 -2.93 2.23
N ILE A 49 -3.30 -2.08 2.36
CA ILE A 49 -3.09 -0.91 1.51
C ILE A 49 -1.73 -1.06 0.83
N THR A 50 -1.70 -1.02 -0.50
CA THR A 50 -0.43 -0.84 -1.23
C THR A 50 -0.26 0.66 -1.45
N LEU A 51 0.85 1.21 -1.01
CA LEU A 51 1.05 2.67 -0.90
C LEU A 51 2.35 3.11 -1.55
N ASP A 52 2.26 3.87 -2.63
CA ASP A 52 3.43 4.52 -3.24
C ASP A 52 3.91 5.66 -2.34
N ASN A 53 5.22 5.82 -2.22
CA ASN A 53 5.80 6.89 -1.42
C ASN A 53 5.77 8.25 -2.13
N ILE A 54 5.70 8.28 -3.47
CA ILE A 54 5.72 9.54 -4.24
C ILE A 54 4.34 9.80 -4.82
N LEU A 55 3.61 10.71 -4.20
CA LEU A 55 2.28 11.13 -4.62
C LEU A 55 2.30 12.62 -4.97
N PRO A 56 1.34 13.12 -5.78
CA PRO A 56 1.42 14.52 -6.26
C PRO A 56 1.24 15.57 -5.17
N ASP A 57 0.53 15.26 -4.10
CA ASP A 57 0.17 16.23 -3.05
C ASP A 57 0.93 16.01 -1.73
N MET A 58 1.46 14.81 -1.49
CA MET A 58 2.22 14.50 -0.27
C MET A 58 2.99 13.19 -0.48
N THR A 59 3.83 12.81 0.48
CA THR A 59 4.51 11.51 0.41
C THR A 59 3.61 10.40 0.96
N GLY A 60 3.87 9.17 0.55
CA GLY A 60 3.20 8.01 1.15
C GLY A 60 3.49 7.90 2.64
N LEU A 61 4.68 8.31 3.07
CA LEU A 61 5.03 8.37 4.50
C LEU A 61 4.09 9.31 5.26
N ASP A 62 3.75 10.48 4.68
CA ASP A 62 2.80 11.41 5.27
C ASP A 62 1.40 10.79 5.38
N VAL A 63 0.96 10.06 4.35
CA VAL A 63 -0.30 9.31 4.39
C VAL A 63 -0.27 8.31 5.54
N LEU A 64 0.80 7.52 5.62
CA LEU A 64 0.96 6.49 6.65
C LEU A 64 0.89 7.10 8.06
N LYS A 65 1.61 8.20 8.29
CA LYS A 65 1.59 8.89 9.58
C LYS A 65 0.20 9.38 9.95
N THR A 66 -0.57 9.81 8.97
CA THR A 66 -1.92 10.35 9.18
C THR A 66 -2.91 9.25 9.54
N ILE A 67 -2.84 8.10 8.86
CA ILE A 67 -3.81 7.00 9.08
C ILE A 67 -3.41 6.05 10.20
N ASN A 68 -2.14 6.04 10.61
CA ASN A 68 -1.63 5.11 11.62
C ASN A 68 -2.02 5.57 13.04
N THR A 69 -3.29 5.45 13.35
CA THR A 69 -3.87 5.78 14.66
C THR A 69 -4.18 4.49 15.42
N ASP A 70 -4.59 4.61 16.69
CA ASP A 70 -4.90 3.45 17.54
C ASP A 70 -6.02 2.56 16.97
N ASP A 71 -6.95 3.18 16.22
CA ASP A 71 -8.07 2.46 15.62
C ASP A 71 -7.75 1.87 14.23
N PHE A 72 -6.54 2.15 13.72
CA PHE A 72 -6.14 1.72 12.39
C PHE A 72 -5.72 0.24 12.40
N THR A 73 -6.41 -0.58 11.62
CA THR A 73 -6.17 -2.03 11.58
C THR A 73 -5.64 -2.53 10.23
N SER A 74 -5.65 -1.69 9.19
CA SER A 74 -5.14 -2.07 7.88
C SER A 74 -3.62 -2.31 7.92
N LYS A 75 -3.15 -3.25 7.13
CA LYS A 75 -1.72 -3.51 6.96
C LYS A 75 -1.22 -2.77 5.74
N VAL A 76 -0.13 -2.03 5.88
CA VAL A 76 0.41 -1.20 4.79
C VAL A 76 1.66 -1.82 4.22
N ILE A 77 1.66 -2.00 2.89
CA ILE A 77 2.84 -2.36 2.11
C ILE A 77 3.26 -1.10 1.35
N MET A 78 4.42 -0.53 1.72
CA MET A 78 4.97 0.59 0.98
C MET A 78 5.61 0.06 -0.30
N ILE A 79 5.28 0.64 -1.45
CA ILE A 79 5.83 0.26 -2.76
C ILE A 79 6.44 1.51 -3.39
N SER A 80 7.78 1.56 -3.51
CA SER A 80 8.44 2.79 -3.92
C SER A 80 9.73 2.51 -4.72
N ALA A 81 10.08 3.44 -5.62
CA ALA A 81 11.38 3.42 -6.29
C ALA A 81 12.52 3.82 -5.35
N VAL A 82 12.22 4.40 -4.19
CA VAL A 82 13.22 4.82 -3.20
C VAL A 82 13.64 3.61 -2.35
N GLY A 83 14.85 3.10 -2.61
CA GLY A 83 15.37 1.90 -1.94
C GLY A 83 16.41 2.19 -0.86
N GLN A 84 16.56 3.43 -0.40
CA GLN A 84 17.51 3.79 0.64
C GLN A 84 17.07 3.20 1.99
N GLN A 85 18.06 2.72 2.75
CA GLN A 85 17.79 2.08 4.05
C GLN A 85 17.06 3.02 5.01
N SER A 86 17.39 4.31 5.00
CA SER A 86 16.73 5.30 5.86
C SER A 86 15.23 5.41 5.55
N ALA A 87 14.86 5.39 4.26
CA ALA A 87 13.45 5.45 3.84
C ALA A 87 12.68 4.20 4.30
N ILE A 88 13.31 3.04 4.19
CA ILE A 88 12.72 1.76 4.61
C ILE A 88 12.50 1.75 6.13
N VAL A 89 13.51 2.18 6.89
CA VAL A 89 13.42 2.26 8.35
C VAL A 89 12.32 3.23 8.79
N ASP A 90 12.26 4.41 8.16
CA ASP A 90 11.23 5.41 8.47
C ASP A 90 9.81 4.86 8.22
N ALA A 91 9.59 4.20 7.08
CA ALA A 91 8.31 3.61 6.76
C ALA A 91 7.91 2.55 7.79
N LYS A 92 8.82 1.64 8.10
CA LYS A 92 8.54 0.57 9.07
C LYS A 92 8.34 1.11 10.48
N SER A 93 9.10 2.13 10.88
CA SER A 93 8.95 2.78 12.19
C SER A 93 7.59 3.49 12.33
N ASN A 94 6.98 3.87 11.21
CA ASN A 94 5.66 4.51 11.19
C ASN A 94 4.51 3.53 10.90
N GLY A 95 4.78 2.24 10.91
CA GLY A 95 3.74 1.23 10.88
C GLY A 95 3.62 0.43 9.59
N ALA A 96 4.45 0.68 8.56
CA ALA A 96 4.43 -0.16 7.36
C ALA A 96 4.90 -1.58 7.71
N LYS A 97 4.14 -2.57 7.29
CA LYS A 97 4.48 -3.97 7.54
C LYS A 97 5.58 -4.46 6.61
N HIS A 98 5.56 -4.01 5.37
CA HIS A 98 6.55 -4.36 4.36
C HIS A 98 6.90 -3.14 3.51
N TYR A 99 8.08 -3.18 2.91
CA TYR A 99 8.56 -2.17 1.98
C TYR A 99 9.09 -2.89 0.74
N LEU A 100 8.50 -2.61 -0.41
CA LEU A 100 8.86 -3.26 -1.67
C LEU A 100 9.44 -2.22 -2.62
N VAL A 101 10.67 -2.44 -3.10
CA VAL A 101 11.38 -1.50 -3.96
C VAL A 101 11.08 -1.80 -5.44
N LYS A 102 10.68 -0.77 -6.19
CA LYS A 102 10.44 -0.88 -7.63
C LYS A 102 11.77 -0.87 -8.41
N PRO A 103 11.92 -1.66 -9.46
CA PRO A 103 11.00 -2.70 -9.92
C PRO A 103 11.10 -3.95 -9.03
N PHE A 104 10.00 -4.66 -8.90
CA PHE A 104 9.94 -5.90 -8.12
C PHE A 104 9.27 -7.00 -8.95
N ASP A 105 9.50 -8.26 -8.59
CA ASP A 105 8.81 -9.38 -9.22
C ASP A 105 7.40 -9.52 -8.64
N ASN A 106 6.43 -9.83 -9.49
CA ASN A 106 5.05 -10.04 -9.05
C ASN A 106 4.97 -11.09 -7.93
N SER A 107 5.81 -12.12 -8.00
CA SER A 107 5.88 -13.17 -6.98
C SER A 107 6.26 -12.65 -5.59
N GLU A 108 7.07 -11.59 -5.51
CA GLU A 108 7.43 -10.97 -4.24
C GLU A 108 6.22 -10.35 -3.56
N LEU A 109 5.43 -9.58 -4.32
CA LEU A 109 4.22 -8.96 -3.80
C LEU A 109 3.19 -10.01 -3.36
N ILE A 110 2.97 -11.02 -4.18
CA ILE A 110 2.02 -12.10 -3.87
C ILE A 110 2.46 -12.87 -2.61
N ALA A 111 3.76 -13.14 -2.45
CA ALA A 111 4.28 -13.79 -1.26
C ALA A 111 4.01 -12.97 0.01
N ILE A 112 4.21 -11.66 -0.06
CA ILE A 112 3.92 -10.75 1.05
C ILE A 112 2.43 -10.77 1.39
N LEU A 113 1.56 -10.72 0.39
CA LEU A 113 0.11 -10.74 0.59
C LEU A 113 -0.36 -12.05 1.21
N LYS A 114 0.19 -13.17 0.79
CA LYS A 114 -0.13 -14.47 1.40
C LYS A 114 0.27 -14.53 2.86
N GLU A 115 1.45 -14.00 3.19
CA GLU A 115 1.91 -13.90 4.57
C GLU A 115 0.96 -13.07 5.42
N LEU A 116 0.55 -11.90 4.92
CA LEU A 116 -0.38 -11.01 5.62
C LEU A 116 -1.77 -11.63 5.77
N ASP A 117 -2.23 -12.37 4.76
CA ASP A 117 -3.52 -13.05 4.78
C ASP A 117 -3.58 -14.11 5.87
N GLU A 118 -2.48 -14.81 6.12
CA GLU A 118 -2.37 -15.80 7.19
C GLU A 118 -2.44 -15.20 8.59
N GLU A 119 -2.11 -13.91 8.74
CA GLU A 119 -2.14 -13.18 10.01
C GLU A 119 -3.54 -12.65 10.39
N ILE A 120 -4.48 -12.68 9.47
CA ILE A 120 -5.83 -12.12 9.66
C ILE A 120 -6.83 -13.12 10.23
#